data_02282fe87db5f0e39ca668c2d6b3df1c
#
_entry.id   02282fe87db5f0e39ca668c2d6b3df1c
#
_cell.length_a   1.000
_cell.length_b   1.000
_cell.length_c   1.000
_cell.angle_alpha   90.00
_cell.angle_beta   90.00
_cell.angle_gamma   90.00
#
_symmetry.space_group_name_H-M   'P 1'
#
loop_
_entity.id
_entity.type
_entity.pdbx_description
1 polymer ?
#
loop_
_entity_poly.entity_id
_entity_poly.type
_entity_poly.pdbx_seq_one_letter_code
_entity_poly.pdbx_strand_id
1 'polypeptide(L)'
;MKALVLLALGLVSLVATAAETKLQPLMAVPDKVVLKDDFAKAGPVNKEQWGARQGTRWAVEDGVLRGRPSSPEFQAKKKDYFGYEPRINAAVTPPQFIAEFSVRFSGGAETTIVPFIEFGHHVCRVRLSKAGTEVVADHGGTRVAEAKDFKYEAGKWYHVLAEMRGDEFVIQFAGGPTFYAKHESFSKPAESGGNGLGIAGPKDGLVEIDNVTLWSVKSDAQPGWEAARAKLPKFTPVAAKTGTKKAATKK
;
A
#
# COMPACT_ATOMS: atom_id res chain seq x y z
N MET A 1 -20.45 -67.76 -8.50
CA MET A 1 -19.57 -66.58 -8.71
C MET A 1 -20.44 -65.34 -8.66
N LYS A 2 -20.32 -64.53 -7.59
CA LYS A 2 -21.09 -63.27 -7.39
C LYS A 2 -20.13 -62.12 -7.71
N ALA A 3 -20.39 -61.35 -8.75
CA ALA A 3 -19.63 -60.15 -9.11
C ALA A 3 -20.07 -58.99 -8.22
N LEU A 4 -19.12 -58.38 -7.50
CA LEU A 4 -19.29 -57.19 -6.70
C LEU A 4 -18.97 -55.97 -7.57
N VAL A 5 -19.96 -55.14 -7.89
CA VAL A 5 -19.79 -53.87 -8.59
C VAL A 5 -19.55 -52.78 -7.54
N LEU A 6 -18.32 -52.27 -7.48
CA LEU A 6 -17.99 -51.06 -6.66
C LEU A 6 -18.35 -49.80 -7.47
N LEU A 7 -19.33 -49.07 -6.96
CA LEU A 7 -19.69 -47.75 -7.46
C LEU A 7 -18.80 -46.71 -6.76
N ALA A 8 -17.83 -46.14 -7.49
CA ALA A 8 -17.01 -45.01 -6.99
C ALA A 8 -17.78 -43.70 -7.16
N LEU A 9 -18.30 -43.14 -6.07
CA LEU A 9 -18.82 -41.76 -6.04
C LEU A 9 -17.62 -40.79 -6.05
N GLY A 10 -17.39 -40.15 -7.18
CA GLY A 10 -16.46 -39.02 -7.27
C GLY A 10 -17.08 -37.76 -6.60
N LEU A 11 -16.51 -37.31 -5.48
CA LEU A 11 -16.79 -35.99 -4.93
C LEU A 11 -16.18 -34.93 -5.83
N VAL A 12 -16.99 -34.24 -6.62
CA VAL A 12 -16.61 -33.01 -7.30
C VAL A 12 -16.69 -31.88 -6.28
N SER A 13 -15.54 -31.47 -5.74
CA SER A 13 -15.45 -30.27 -4.91
C SER A 13 -15.67 -29.04 -5.80
N LEU A 14 -16.84 -28.43 -5.72
CA LEU A 14 -17.08 -27.09 -6.26
C LEU A 14 -16.24 -26.10 -5.43
N VAL A 15 -15.09 -25.70 -5.98
CA VAL A 15 -14.39 -24.50 -5.50
C VAL A 15 -15.19 -23.30 -5.98
N ALA A 16 -16.01 -22.74 -5.09
CA ALA A 16 -16.66 -21.45 -5.34
C ALA A 16 -15.55 -20.39 -5.38
N THR A 17 -15.14 -19.99 -6.57
CA THR A 17 -14.36 -18.76 -6.75
C THR A 17 -15.27 -17.60 -6.35
N ALA A 18 -15.00 -17.00 -5.19
CA ALA A 18 -15.59 -15.73 -4.84
C ALA A 18 -15.22 -14.75 -5.96
N ALA A 19 -16.22 -14.21 -6.65
CA ALA A 19 -16.00 -13.18 -7.66
C ALA A 19 -15.23 -12.03 -6.97
N GLU A 20 -14.01 -11.74 -7.42
CA GLU A 20 -13.26 -10.59 -6.94
C GLU A 20 -14.13 -9.35 -7.14
N THR A 21 -14.49 -8.71 -6.04
CA THR A 21 -15.27 -7.46 -6.10
C THR A 21 -14.40 -6.41 -6.75
N LYS A 22 -14.68 -6.09 -8.01
CA LYS A 22 -13.93 -5.07 -8.76
C LYS A 22 -14.07 -3.73 -8.05
N LEU A 23 -12.96 -3.20 -7.57
CA LEU A 23 -12.92 -1.87 -6.96
C LEU A 23 -13.23 -0.80 -7.99
N GLN A 24 -13.88 0.28 -7.58
CA GLN A 24 -14.21 1.42 -8.43
C GLN A 24 -13.88 2.72 -7.71
N PRO A 25 -13.36 3.73 -8.41
CA PRO A 25 -13.18 5.05 -7.82
C PRO A 25 -14.50 5.61 -7.28
N LEU A 26 -14.47 6.06 -6.03
CA LEU A 26 -15.63 6.66 -5.36
C LEU A 26 -15.61 8.19 -5.43
N MET A 27 -14.42 8.78 -5.34
CA MET A 27 -14.21 10.22 -5.17
C MET A 27 -13.69 10.90 -6.43
N ALA A 28 -12.61 10.39 -6.99
CA ALA A 28 -11.88 11.05 -8.06
C ALA A 28 -12.27 10.50 -9.44
N VAL A 29 -12.33 11.38 -10.43
CA VAL A 29 -12.53 10.99 -11.83
C VAL A 29 -11.17 10.73 -12.47
N PRO A 30 -10.88 9.54 -12.98
CA PRO A 30 -9.63 9.26 -13.67
C PRO A 30 -9.55 10.10 -14.96
N ASP A 31 -8.33 10.58 -15.28
CA ASP A 31 -8.04 11.32 -16.50
C ASP A 31 -7.15 10.48 -17.43
N LYS A 32 -5.84 10.52 -17.25
CA LYS A 32 -4.86 9.80 -18.07
C LYS A 32 -4.13 8.74 -17.27
N VAL A 33 -3.89 7.58 -17.90
CA VAL A 33 -2.94 6.61 -17.34
C VAL A 33 -1.54 7.21 -17.38
N VAL A 34 -0.91 7.33 -16.22
CA VAL A 34 0.46 7.87 -16.07
C VAL A 34 1.50 6.78 -15.85
N LEU A 35 1.05 5.64 -15.33
CA LEU A 35 1.86 4.43 -15.20
C LEU A 35 0.95 3.20 -15.30
N LYS A 36 1.39 2.21 -16.07
CA LYS A 36 0.79 0.86 -16.06
C LYS A 36 1.90 -0.16 -16.18
N ASP A 37 1.92 -1.12 -15.26
CA ASP A 37 2.91 -2.20 -15.24
C ASP A 37 2.26 -3.47 -14.69
N ASP A 38 2.30 -4.54 -15.46
CA ASP A 38 1.82 -5.87 -15.11
C ASP A 38 2.97 -6.84 -14.81
N PHE A 39 4.20 -6.32 -14.84
CA PHE A 39 5.43 -7.05 -14.55
C PHE A 39 5.62 -8.35 -15.37
N ALA A 40 5.04 -8.41 -16.56
CA ALA A 40 5.09 -9.62 -17.41
C ALA A 40 6.50 -9.98 -17.86
N LYS A 41 7.43 -9.01 -17.94
CA LYS A 41 8.80 -9.21 -18.41
C LYS A 41 9.77 -9.34 -17.23
N ALA A 42 10.25 -10.54 -16.97
CA ALA A 42 11.26 -10.80 -15.94
C ALA A 42 12.58 -10.03 -16.21
N GLY A 43 13.24 -9.62 -15.13
CA GLY A 43 14.52 -8.91 -15.19
C GLY A 43 14.65 -7.75 -14.18
N PRO A 44 15.63 -6.86 -14.39
CA PRO A 44 15.81 -5.70 -13.53
C PRO A 44 14.61 -4.75 -13.62
N VAL A 45 14.30 -4.07 -12.52
CA VAL A 45 13.23 -3.07 -12.47
C VAL A 45 13.49 -1.95 -13.48
N ASN A 46 12.43 -1.49 -14.16
CA ASN A 46 12.49 -0.31 -15.02
C ASN A 46 12.69 0.96 -14.18
N LYS A 47 13.90 1.52 -14.22
CA LYS A 47 14.30 2.70 -13.42
C LYS A 47 13.64 4.00 -13.86
N GLU A 48 13.07 4.06 -15.05
CA GLU A 48 12.30 5.22 -15.51
C GLU A 48 10.92 5.27 -14.83
N GLN A 49 10.40 4.12 -14.45
CA GLN A 49 9.09 3.98 -13.83
C GLN A 49 9.17 3.79 -12.30
N TRP A 50 10.26 3.16 -11.83
CA TRP A 50 10.40 2.75 -10.44
C TRP A 50 11.73 3.17 -9.83
N GLY A 51 11.67 3.83 -8.69
CA GLY A 51 12.84 4.24 -7.91
C GLY A 51 13.01 3.43 -6.64
N ALA A 52 13.95 2.46 -6.65
CA ALA A 52 14.35 1.76 -5.43
C ALA A 52 14.98 2.71 -4.42
N ARG A 53 14.63 2.59 -3.15
CA ARG A 53 15.11 3.46 -2.07
C ARG A 53 16.05 2.72 -1.13
N GLN A 54 16.93 3.46 -0.47
CA GLN A 54 17.79 2.98 0.61
C GLN A 54 18.64 1.73 0.25
N GLY A 55 19.05 1.60 -1.02
CA GLY A 55 19.85 0.46 -1.48
C GLY A 55 19.12 -0.87 -1.52
N THR A 56 17.80 -0.87 -1.38
CA THR A 56 16.98 -2.08 -1.46
C THR A 56 16.99 -2.68 -2.86
N ARG A 57 16.81 -3.98 -2.96
CA ARG A 57 16.99 -4.77 -4.18
C ARG A 57 15.66 -5.15 -4.77
N TRP A 58 15.47 -4.84 -6.06
CA TRP A 58 14.20 -5.05 -6.76
C TRP A 58 14.43 -5.68 -8.12
N ALA A 59 13.60 -6.65 -8.45
CA ALA A 59 13.58 -7.29 -9.76
C ALA A 59 12.16 -7.81 -10.08
N VAL A 60 11.86 -7.96 -11.35
CA VAL A 60 10.67 -8.67 -11.80
C VAL A 60 10.98 -10.16 -11.85
N GLU A 61 10.32 -10.96 -11.04
CA GLU A 61 10.47 -12.40 -10.91
C GLU A 61 9.09 -13.05 -10.87
N ASP A 62 8.87 -14.09 -11.65
CA ASP A 62 7.62 -14.87 -11.68
C ASP A 62 6.36 -14.01 -11.90
N GLY A 63 6.47 -12.99 -12.76
CA GLY A 63 5.36 -12.11 -13.10
C GLY A 63 5.00 -11.06 -12.01
N VAL A 64 5.85 -10.85 -11.00
CA VAL A 64 5.65 -9.84 -9.97
C VAL A 64 6.90 -9.00 -9.74
N LEU A 65 6.75 -7.76 -9.35
CA LEU A 65 7.86 -6.93 -8.88
C LEU A 65 8.20 -7.30 -7.44
N ARG A 66 9.36 -7.91 -7.23
CA ARG A 66 9.79 -8.43 -5.93
C ARG A 66 10.87 -7.56 -5.31
N GLY A 67 10.64 -7.12 -4.08
CA GLY A 67 11.54 -6.28 -3.29
C GLY A 67 12.11 -7.00 -2.09
N ARG A 68 13.42 -6.79 -1.87
CA ARG A 68 14.18 -7.34 -0.74
C ARG A 68 14.94 -6.23 -0.03
N PRO A 69 15.29 -6.38 1.26
CA PRO A 69 16.18 -5.47 1.96
C PRO A 69 17.48 -5.22 1.19
N SER A 70 18.18 -4.17 1.53
CA SER A 70 19.55 -3.93 1.03
C SER A 70 20.50 -5.03 1.53
N SER A 71 21.70 -5.10 0.96
CA SER A 71 22.68 -6.09 1.39
C SER A 71 23.21 -5.79 2.81
N PRO A 72 23.68 -6.81 3.55
CA PRO A 72 24.28 -6.62 4.87
C PRO A 72 25.44 -5.60 4.83
N GLU A 73 26.25 -5.59 3.76
CA GLU A 73 27.38 -4.67 3.59
C GLU A 73 26.90 -3.23 3.41
N PHE A 74 25.75 -3.03 2.76
CA PHE A 74 25.13 -1.70 2.63
C PHE A 74 24.59 -1.24 3.98
N GLN A 75 23.88 -2.11 4.70
CA GLN A 75 23.32 -1.81 6.02
C GLN A 75 24.41 -1.46 7.04
N ALA A 76 25.52 -2.21 7.04
CA ALA A 76 26.66 -1.97 7.95
C ALA A 76 27.32 -0.60 7.75
N LYS A 77 27.20 0.00 6.55
CA LYS A 77 27.76 1.34 6.24
C LYS A 77 26.80 2.48 6.61
N LYS A 78 25.58 2.19 7.00
CA LYS A 78 24.54 3.18 7.30
C LYS A 78 24.19 3.14 8.79
N LYS A 79 23.76 4.29 9.30
CA LYS A 79 23.20 4.39 10.65
C LYS A 79 21.71 4.07 10.61
N ASP A 80 21.20 3.46 11.69
CA ASP A 80 19.78 3.37 12.02
C ASP A 80 18.85 2.82 10.92
N TYR A 81 18.56 1.53 10.93
CA TYR A 81 17.50 0.86 10.15
C TYR A 81 17.43 1.18 8.65
N PHE A 82 18.50 1.71 8.07
CA PHE A 82 18.52 2.15 6.68
C PHE A 82 18.64 0.94 5.73
N GLY A 83 17.60 0.69 4.95
CA GLY A 83 17.55 -0.41 3.98
C GLY A 83 17.18 -1.76 4.58
N TYR A 84 16.71 -1.82 5.82
CA TYR A 84 16.21 -3.03 6.45
C TYR A 84 14.84 -3.44 5.90
N GLU A 85 14.01 -2.51 5.50
CA GLU A 85 12.75 -2.76 4.81
C GLU A 85 12.90 -2.51 3.30
N PRO A 86 12.34 -3.39 2.43
CA PRO A 86 12.26 -3.10 1.00
C PRO A 86 11.45 -1.82 0.76
N ARG A 87 12.00 -0.87 -0.01
CA ARG A 87 11.33 0.40 -0.34
C ARG A 87 11.44 0.72 -1.82
N ILE A 88 10.31 1.07 -2.44
CA ILE A 88 10.23 1.52 -3.82
C ILE A 88 9.17 2.61 -3.96
N ASN A 89 9.39 3.50 -4.92
CA ASN A 89 8.40 4.51 -5.29
C ASN A 89 8.17 4.47 -6.81
N ALA A 90 6.95 4.76 -7.24
CA ALA A 90 6.71 5.12 -8.64
C ALA A 90 7.49 6.41 -8.96
N ALA A 91 8.29 6.37 -10.04
CA ALA A 91 9.19 7.47 -10.41
C ALA A 91 8.42 8.67 -10.97
N VAL A 92 7.29 8.41 -11.62
CA VAL A 92 6.44 9.43 -12.24
C VAL A 92 5.05 9.33 -11.65
N THR A 93 4.72 10.26 -10.76
CA THR A 93 3.37 10.32 -10.20
C THR A 93 2.96 11.77 -9.99
N PRO A 94 1.77 12.19 -10.45
CA PRO A 94 1.21 13.50 -10.13
C PRO A 94 0.91 13.59 -8.63
N PRO A 95 0.82 14.80 -8.06
CA PRO A 95 0.52 14.97 -6.63
C PRO A 95 -0.90 14.51 -6.24
N GLN A 96 -1.81 14.48 -7.21
CA GLN A 96 -3.19 14.00 -7.06
C GLN A 96 -3.41 12.87 -8.06
N PHE A 97 -3.81 11.70 -7.61
CA PHE A 97 -3.87 10.51 -8.45
C PHE A 97 -4.80 9.43 -7.90
N ILE A 98 -5.15 8.50 -8.78
CA ILE A 98 -5.75 7.22 -8.44
C ILE A 98 -4.67 6.15 -8.63
N ALA A 99 -4.55 5.23 -7.69
CA ALA A 99 -3.67 4.07 -7.76
C ALA A 99 -4.47 2.79 -7.55
N GLU A 100 -4.39 1.87 -8.50
CA GLU A 100 -4.89 0.50 -8.36
C GLU A 100 -3.70 -0.46 -8.47
N PHE A 101 -3.57 -1.40 -7.54
CA PHE A 101 -2.46 -2.35 -7.51
C PHE A 101 -2.76 -3.51 -6.57
N SER A 102 -2.00 -4.59 -6.74
CA SER A 102 -1.95 -5.69 -5.78
C SER A 102 -0.61 -5.66 -5.05
N VAL A 103 -0.62 -5.91 -3.75
CA VAL A 103 0.58 -5.97 -2.93
C VAL A 103 0.51 -7.11 -1.93
N ARG A 104 1.65 -7.79 -1.75
CA ARG A 104 1.83 -8.83 -0.73
C ARG A 104 3.10 -8.54 0.06
N PHE A 105 3.00 -8.64 1.37
CA PHE A 105 4.14 -8.52 2.27
C PHE A 105 4.40 -9.85 2.96
N SER A 106 5.67 -10.26 3.09
CA SER A 106 6.04 -11.53 3.71
C SER A 106 7.22 -11.34 4.66
N GLY A 107 7.30 -12.15 5.71
CA GLY A 107 8.34 -12.04 6.72
C GLY A 107 8.14 -10.84 7.65
N GLY A 108 9.11 -10.62 8.53
CA GLY A 108 9.16 -9.44 9.40
C GLY A 108 7.99 -9.25 10.37
N ALA A 109 7.20 -10.28 10.65
CA ALA A 109 5.93 -10.18 11.36
C ALA A 109 6.05 -9.68 12.82
N GLU A 110 7.21 -9.80 13.41
CA GLU A 110 7.50 -9.44 14.81
C GLU A 110 8.25 -8.11 14.94
N THR A 111 8.28 -7.29 13.89
CA THR A 111 9.18 -6.13 13.86
C THR A 111 8.50 -4.83 14.23
N THR A 112 9.33 -3.88 14.67
CA THR A 112 8.93 -2.50 14.95
C THR A 112 8.63 -1.69 13.66
N ILE A 113 9.11 -2.17 12.51
CA ILE A 113 8.87 -1.56 11.20
C ILE A 113 7.78 -2.37 10.49
N VAL A 114 6.57 -1.85 10.52
CA VAL A 114 5.40 -2.45 9.86
C VAL A 114 5.36 -2.05 8.39
N PRO A 115 4.77 -2.89 7.52
CA PRO A 115 4.57 -2.53 6.13
C PRO A 115 3.64 -1.32 6.00
N PHE A 116 3.90 -0.49 4.99
CA PHE A 116 3.04 0.64 4.68
C PHE A 116 3.00 0.96 3.19
N ILE A 117 1.90 1.60 2.79
CA ILE A 117 1.70 2.21 1.49
C ILE A 117 1.72 3.72 1.69
N GLU A 118 2.49 4.44 0.90
CA GLU A 118 2.69 5.88 1.02
C GLU A 118 2.16 6.59 -0.23
N PHE A 119 1.44 7.67 0.00
CA PHE A 119 0.90 8.55 -1.02
C PHE A 119 1.46 9.96 -0.82
N GLY A 120 2.49 10.29 -1.61
CA GLY A 120 3.37 11.42 -1.35
C GLY A 120 4.29 11.18 -0.14
N HIS A 121 5.58 11.42 -0.33
CA HIS A 121 6.55 11.17 0.75
C HIS A 121 6.22 11.98 2.00
N HIS A 122 5.89 11.29 3.08
CA HIS A 122 5.41 11.84 4.35
C HIS A 122 4.04 12.55 4.33
N VAL A 123 3.33 12.56 3.21
CA VAL A 123 2.02 13.21 3.11
C VAL A 123 0.92 12.34 3.70
N CYS A 124 0.78 11.11 3.21
CA CYS A 124 -0.21 10.15 3.68
C CYS A 124 0.38 8.74 3.68
N ARG A 125 0.18 7.99 4.76
CA ARG A 125 0.59 6.59 4.87
C ARG A 125 -0.54 5.72 5.39
N VAL A 126 -0.69 4.56 4.78
CA VAL A 126 -1.52 3.46 5.28
C VAL A 126 -0.60 2.42 5.87
N ARG A 127 -0.63 2.26 7.18
CA ARG A 127 0.19 1.31 7.94
C ARG A 127 -0.61 0.06 8.24
N LEU A 128 -0.07 -1.10 7.90
CA LEU A 128 -0.69 -2.39 8.20
C LEU A 128 0.05 -3.05 9.37
N SER A 129 -0.67 -3.36 10.44
CA SER A 129 -0.07 -3.98 11.62
C SER A 129 -0.97 -5.09 12.19
N LYS A 130 -0.42 -5.90 13.09
CA LYS A 130 -1.20 -6.90 13.85
C LYS A 130 -2.23 -6.26 14.79
N ALA A 131 -2.08 -4.99 15.15
CA ALA A 131 -3.02 -4.25 15.98
C ALA A 131 -4.18 -3.65 15.18
N GLY A 132 -4.08 -3.66 13.85
CA GLY A 132 -5.03 -3.05 12.92
C GLY A 132 -4.34 -2.23 11.85
N THR A 133 -5.14 -1.66 10.97
CA THR A 133 -4.67 -0.78 9.90
C THR A 133 -5.05 0.66 10.23
N GLU A 134 -4.11 1.58 10.00
CA GLU A 134 -4.31 3.01 10.24
C GLU A 134 -3.87 3.85 9.05
N VAL A 135 -4.55 4.98 8.84
CA VAL A 135 -4.13 6.03 7.92
C VAL A 135 -3.57 7.18 8.74
N VAL A 136 -2.35 7.59 8.42
CA VAL A 136 -1.66 8.69 9.11
C VAL A 136 -1.26 9.77 8.11
N ALA A 137 -1.43 11.01 8.52
CA ALA A 137 -1.09 12.21 7.77
C ALA A 137 0.15 12.89 8.37
N ASP A 138 0.78 13.77 7.60
CA ASP A 138 1.80 14.73 8.05
C ASP A 138 2.94 14.06 8.84
N HIS A 139 3.88 13.45 8.14
CA HIS A 139 5.01 12.68 8.73
C HIS A 139 4.59 11.57 9.71
N GLY A 140 3.32 11.15 9.67
CA GLY A 140 2.75 10.22 10.65
C GLY A 140 2.41 10.87 11.98
N GLY A 141 2.32 12.20 11.99
CA GLY A 141 1.98 12.98 13.18
C GLY A 141 0.49 12.98 13.54
N THR A 142 -0.39 12.65 12.60
CA THR A 142 -1.83 12.63 12.84
C THR A 142 -2.46 11.36 12.28
N ARG A 143 -3.08 10.55 13.13
CA ARG A 143 -3.92 9.44 12.66
C ARG A 143 -5.28 10.00 12.25
N VAL A 144 -5.67 9.70 11.01
CA VAL A 144 -6.88 10.27 10.38
C VAL A 144 -7.93 9.22 10.01
N ALA A 145 -7.58 7.93 10.06
CA ALA A 145 -8.52 6.81 10.00
C ALA A 145 -7.91 5.57 10.63
N GLU A 146 -8.74 4.62 11.10
CA GLU A 146 -8.28 3.30 11.55
C GLU A 146 -9.36 2.24 11.38
N ALA A 147 -8.91 0.97 11.23
CA ALA A 147 -9.74 -0.23 11.33
C ALA A 147 -8.98 -1.28 12.16
N LYS A 148 -9.38 -1.45 13.41
CA LYS A 148 -8.72 -2.37 14.36
C LYS A 148 -8.87 -3.84 13.96
N ASP A 149 -9.97 -4.16 13.29
CA ASP A 149 -10.28 -5.54 12.87
C ASP A 149 -9.62 -5.92 11.54
N PHE A 150 -9.12 -4.93 10.77
CA PHE A 150 -8.39 -5.18 9.55
C PHE A 150 -6.89 -5.22 9.83
N LYS A 151 -6.40 -6.42 10.12
CA LYS A 151 -5.04 -6.68 10.59
C LYS A 151 -4.13 -7.12 9.45
N TYR A 152 -2.85 -6.83 9.60
CA TYR A 152 -1.81 -7.36 8.72
C TYR A 152 -1.74 -8.89 8.80
N GLU A 153 -1.77 -9.53 7.63
CA GLU A 153 -1.59 -10.96 7.43
C GLU A 153 -0.40 -11.18 6.47
N ALA A 154 0.67 -11.79 6.98
CA ALA A 154 1.85 -12.08 6.16
C ALA A 154 1.50 -13.10 5.05
N GLY A 155 1.97 -12.84 3.83
CA GLY A 155 1.73 -13.69 2.66
C GLY A 155 0.37 -13.51 1.99
N LYS A 156 -0.50 -12.64 2.52
CA LYS A 156 -1.79 -12.30 1.91
C LYS A 156 -1.61 -11.25 0.82
N TRP A 157 -2.26 -11.46 -0.32
CA TRP A 157 -2.43 -10.42 -1.33
C TRP A 157 -3.51 -9.43 -0.89
N TYR A 158 -3.17 -8.16 -0.97
CA TYR A 158 -4.10 -7.05 -0.83
C TYR A 158 -4.28 -6.41 -2.20
N HIS A 159 -5.49 -6.45 -2.74
CA HIS A 159 -5.85 -5.67 -3.91
C HIS A 159 -6.42 -4.33 -3.44
N VAL A 160 -5.86 -3.24 -3.93
CA VAL A 160 -6.03 -1.89 -3.38
C VAL A 160 -6.40 -0.92 -4.48
N LEU A 161 -7.37 -0.05 -4.21
CA LEU A 161 -7.64 1.16 -4.98
C LEU A 161 -7.61 2.36 -4.05
N ALA A 162 -6.72 3.30 -4.32
CA ALA A 162 -6.57 4.51 -3.55
C ALA A 162 -6.73 5.76 -4.41
N GLU A 163 -7.27 6.81 -3.82
CA GLU A 163 -7.63 8.05 -4.48
C GLU A 163 -7.18 9.24 -3.63
N MET A 164 -6.43 10.17 -4.24
CA MET A 164 -6.09 11.46 -3.65
C MET A 164 -6.66 12.58 -4.50
N ARG A 165 -7.44 13.46 -3.88
CA ARG A 165 -8.03 14.62 -4.54
C ARG A 165 -8.25 15.76 -3.54
N GLY A 166 -7.61 16.90 -3.77
CA GLY A 166 -7.64 18.01 -2.82
C GLY A 166 -7.08 17.59 -1.47
N ASP A 167 -7.79 17.89 -0.41
CA ASP A 167 -7.46 17.51 0.97
C ASP A 167 -8.11 16.20 1.43
N GLU A 168 -8.65 15.43 0.49
CA GLU A 168 -9.36 14.17 0.74
C GLU A 168 -8.57 12.96 0.22
N PHE A 169 -8.68 11.86 0.95
CA PHE A 169 -8.08 10.57 0.64
C PHE A 169 -9.09 9.45 0.87
N VAL A 170 -9.19 8.55 -0.10
CA VAL A 170 -9.96 7.31 0.00
C VAL A 170 -9.06 6.13 -0.34
N ILE A 171 -9.14 5.06 0.41
CA ILE A 171 -8.51 3.78 0.05
C ILE A 171 -9.45 2.63 0.33
N GLN A 172 -9.58 1.76 -0.65
CA GLN A 172 -10.40 0.57 -0.61
C GLN A 172 -9.52 -0.68 -0.68
N PHE A 173 -9.83 -1.67 0.14
CA PHE A 173 -9.22 -3.00 0.06
C PHE A 173 -10.29 -3.99 -0.42
N ALA A 174 -10.00 -4.78 -1.44
CA ALA A 174 -10.95 -5.79 -1.92
C ALA A 174 -11.26 -6.81 -0.80
N GLY A 175 -12.54 -7.01 -0.53
CA GLY A 175 -12.99 -7.85 0.59
C GLY A 175 -12.65 -7.30 1.98
N GLY A 176 -12.25 -6.05 2.07
CA GLY A 176 -11.86 -5.36 3.30
C GLY A 176 -12.55 -4.01 3.49
N PRO A 177 -12.03 -3.16 4.38
CA PRO A 177 -12.61 -1.85 4.66
C PRO A 177 -12.32 -0.83 3.55
N THR A 178 -13.17 0.20 3.51
CA THR A 178 -12.89 1.46 2.86
C THR A 178 -12.55 2.50 3.93
N PHE A 179 -11.40 3.14 3.79
CA PHE A 179 -11.01 4.27 4.62
C PHE A 179 -11.28 5.58 3.90
N TYR A 180 -11.76 6.55 4.63
CA TYR A 180 -11.86 7.93 4.20
C TYR A 180 -11.15 8.82 5.22
N ALA A 181 -10.37 9.76 4.72
CA ALA A 181 -9.68 10.74 5.54
C ALA A 181 -9.68 12.10 4.85
N LYS A 182 -9.67 13.15 5.67
CA LYS A 182 -9.49 14.53 5.23
C LYS A 182 -8.42 15.18 6.09
N HIS A 183 -7.40 15.76 5.43
CA HIS A 183 -6.32 16.46 6.12
C HIS A 183 -5.65 17.46 5.17
N GLU A 184 -5.31 18.63 5.67
CA GLU A 184 -4.72 19.72 4.87
C GLU A 184 -3.41 19.34 4.17
N SER A 185 -2.63 18.40 4.74
CA SER A 185 -1.39 17.93 4.12
C SER A 185 -1.61 17.20 2.80
N PHE A 186 -2.79 16.62 2.56
CA PHE A 186 -3.07 15.87 1.33
C PHE A 186 -3.13 16.76 0.09
N SER A 187 -3.47 18.06 0.26
CA SER A 187 -3.47 19.04 -0.82
C SER A 187 -2.09 19.58 -1.16
N LYS A 188 -1.08 19.29 -0.32
CA LYS A 188 0.27 19.80 -0.49
C LYS A 188 1.13 18.78 -1.23
N PRO A 189 1.98 19.20 -2.18
CA PRO A 189 2.98 18.30 -2.75
C PRO A 189 3.97 17.87 -1.67
N ALA A 190 4.58 16.71 -1.84
CA ALA A 190 5.63 16.25 -0.94
C ALA A 190 6.84 17.20 -0.99
N GLU A 191 7.33 17.63 0.16
CA GLU A 191 8.48 18.54 0.28
C GLU A 191 9.78 17.89 -0.24
N SER A 192 9.89 16.57 -0.13
CA SER A 192 11.04 15.79 -0.59
C SER A 192 10.65 14.36 -0.93
N GLY A 193 11.51 13.64 -1.64
CA GLY A 193 11.32 12.21 -1.90
C GLY A 193 10.27 11.85 -2.95
N GLY A 194 9.65 12.84 -3.56
CA GLY A 194 8.68 12.68 -4.65
C GLY A 194 7.23 12.56 -4.20
N ASN A 195 6.36 12.98 -5.09
CA ASN A 195 4.92 12.73 -4.97
C ASN A 195 4.62 11.31 -5.42
N GLY A 196 3.51 10.75 -4.95
CA GLY A 196 2.97 9.56 -5.54
C GLY A 196 3.06 8.30 -4.71
N LEU A 197 2.93 7.16 -5.39
CA LEU A 197 2.84 5.86 -4.75
C LEU A 197 4.22 5.39 -4.28
N GLY A 198 4.35 5.15 -2.98
CA GLY A 198 5.48 4.46 -2.37
C GLY A 198 5.02 3.21 -1.65
N ILE A 199 5.82 2.16 -1.67
CA ILE A 199 5.53 0.91 -0.97
C ILE A 199 6.76 0.51 -0.16
N ALA A 200 6.54 0.20 1.11
CA ALA A 200 7.58 -0.27 2.01
C ALA A 200 7.13 -1.55 2.73
N GLY A 201 7.99 -2.53 2.72
CA GLY A 201 7.77 -3.81 3.41
C GLY A 201 8.03 -3.74 4.91
N PRO A 202 7.81 -4.86 5.60
CA PRO A 202 8.24 -5.00 6.98
C PRO A 202 9.78 -5.12 7.05
N LYS A 203 10.35 -4.83 8.22
CA LYS A 203 11.77 -5.05 8.48
C LYS A 203 12.16 -6.50 8.17
N ASP A 204 13.25 -6.69 7.45
CA ASP A 204 13.81 -7.99 7.05
C ASP A 204 12.82 -8.88 6.27
N GLY A 205 11.76 -8.27 5.71
CA GLY A 205 10.73 -8.96 4.95
C GLY A 205 10.87 -8.82 3.43
N LEU A 206 9.85 -9.29 2.73
CA LEU A 206 9.71 -9.19 1.28
C LEU A 206 8.48 -8.34 0.94
N VAL A 207 8.53 -7.72 -0.24
CA VAL A 207 7.38 -7.08 -0.89
C VAL A 207 7.22 -7.68 -2.27
N GLU A 208 6.00 -7.96 -2.66
CA GLU A 208 5.63 -8.31 -4.02
C GLU A 208 4.51 -7.37 -4.46
N ILE A 209 4.65 -6.84 -5.67
CA ILE A 209 3.71 -5.88 -6.25
C ILE A 209 3.31 -6.41 -7.63
N ASP A 210 2.04 -6.25 -7.97
CA ASP A 210 1.49 -6.68 -9.24
C ASP A 210 0.35 -5.77 -9.71
N ASN A 211 0.09 -5.79 -11.02
CA ASN A 211 -1.05 -5.13 -11.66
C ASN A 211 -1.20 -3.65 -11.31
N VAL A 212 -0.12 -2.89 -11.38
CA VAL A 212 -0.14 -1.46 -11.04
C VAL A 212 -0.70 -0.63 -12.17
N THR A 213 -1.69 0.21 -11.85
CA THR A 213 -2.14 1.29 -12.74
C THR A 213 -2.32 2.57 -11.93
N LEU A 214 -1.69 3.64 -12.41
CA LEU A 214 -1.83 4.98 -11.84
C LEU A 214 -2.48 5.89 -12.87
N TRP A 215 -3.42 6.71 -12.42
CA TRP A 215 -4.07 7.74 -13.25
C TRP A 215 -3.87 9.11 -12.63
N SER A 216 -3.69 10.14 -13.48
CA SER A 216 -3.99 11.51 -13.09
C SER A 216 -5.50 11.66 -12.88
N VAL A 217 -5.91 12.70 -12.17
CA VAL A 217 -7.32 12.94 -11.85
C VAL A 217 -7.79 14.25 -12.47
N LYS A 218 -9.07 14.28 -12.84
CA LYS A 218 -9.74 15.52 -13.22
C LYS A 218 -10.00 16.41 -12.01
N SER A 219 -10.27 17.69 -12.25
CA SER A 219 -10.62 18.64 -11.19
C SER A 219 -11.93 18.27 -10.47
N ASP A 220 -12.87 17.67 -11.22
CA ASP A 220 -14.20 17.36 -10.71
C ASP A 220 -14.21 16.04 -9.91
N ALA A 221 -15.06 15.96 -8.91
CA ALA A 221 -15.34 14.74 -8.21
C ALA A 221 -16.26 13.82 -9.02
N GLN A 222 -16.28 12.52 -8.67
CA GLN A 222 -17.26 11.58 -9.20
C GLN A 222 -18.69 12.10 -8.94
N PRO A 223 -19.60 11.95 -9.92
CA PRO A 223 -21.03 12.16 -9.67
C PRO A 223 -21.49 11.32 -8.48
N GLY A 224 -22.14 11.94 -7.50
CA GLY A 224 -22.61 11.25 -6.29
C GLY A 224 -21.56 11.11 -5.17
N TRP A 225 -20.36 11.67 -5.31
CA TRP A 225 -19.31 11.62 -4.27
C TRP A 225 -19.81 12.07 -2.90
N GLU A 226 -20.54 13.18 -2.82
CA GLU A 226 -21.06 13.69 -1.55
C GLU A 226 -21.96 12.66 -0.83
N ALA A 227 -22.82 11.97 -1.57
CA ALA A 227 -23.68 10.92 -1.02
C ALA A 227 -22.89 9.66 -0.63
N ALA A 228 -21.87 9.31 -1.39
CA ALA A 228 -20.96 8.21 -1.07
C ALA A 228 -20.16 8.52 0.20
N ARG A 229 -19.55 9.71 0.25
CA ARG A 229 -18.76 10.20 1.40
C ARG A 229 -19.56 10.20 2.71
N ALA A 230 -20.83 10.59 2.65
CA ALA A 230 -21.69 10.60 3.83
C ALA A 230 -21.89 9.23 4.47
N LYS A 231 -21.68 8.14 3.72
CA LYS A 231 -21.82 6.75 4.17
C LYS A 231 -20.50 6.15 4.66
N LEU A 232 -19.36 6.80 4.39
CA LEU A 232 -18.07 6.30 4.80
C LEU A 232 -17.85 6.45 6.30
N PRO A 233 -17.06 5.57 6.93
CA PRO A 233 -16.73 5.67 8.35
C PRO A 233 -16.12 7.03 8.68
N LYS A 234 -16.63 7.68 9.71
CA LYS A 234 -16.09 8.94 10.22
C LYS A 234 -15.09 8.64 11.32
N PHE A 235 -13.96 9.31 11.26
CA PHE A 235 -12.92 9.21 12.27
C PHE A 235 -12.55 10.62 12.77
N THR A 236 -12.42 10.76 14.09
CA THR A 236 -11.91 12.00 14.68
C THR A 236 -10.38 11.95 14.67
N PRO A 237 -9.69 12.86 13.96
CA PRO A 237 -8.22 12.86 13.91
C PRO A 237 -7.59 12.89 15.30
N VAL A 238 -6.54 12.08 15.48
CA VAL A 238 -5.79 11.97 16.73
C VAL A 238 -4.33 12.30 16.45
N ALA A 239 -3.85 13.40 17.01
CA ALA A 239 -2.44 13.76 16.92
C ALA A 239 -1.58 12.68 17.59
N ALA A 240 -0.44 12.33 16.97
CA ALA A 240 0.53 11.47 17.62
C ALA A 240 0.99 12.12 18.92
N LYS A 241 1.06 11.36 19.99
CA LYS A 241 1.71 11.84 21.22
C LYS A 241 3.15 12.20 20.83
N THR A 242 3.48 13.48 20.88
CA THR A 242 4.86 13.94 20.72
C THR A 242 5.66 13.27 21.83
N GLY A 243 6.41 12.22 21.46
CA GLY A 243 7.35 11.62 22.38
C GLY A 243 8.28 12.74 22.85
N THR A 244 8.29 13.00 24.14
CA THR A 244 9.20 13.95 24.78
C THR A 244 10.60 13.60 24.29
N LYS A 245 11.15 14.42 23.38
CA LYS A 245 12.58 14.34 23.05
C LYS A 245 13.31 14.45 24.38
N LYS A 246 13.83 13.33 24.89
CA LYS A 246 14.80 13.39 26.00
C LYS A 246 15.90 14.33 25.52
N ALA A 247 15.97 15.49 26.15
CA ALA A 247 17.08 16.42 25.95
C ALA A 247 18.36 15.61 26.14
N ALA A 248 19.15 15.49 25.09
CA ALA A 248 20.47 14.91 25.18
C ALA A 248 21.29 15.84 26.08
N THR A 249 21.46 15.47 27.33
CA THR A 249 22.36 16.14 28.25
C THR A 249 23.75 15.99 27.65
N LYS A 250 24.30 17.05 27.07
CA LYS A 250 25.69 17.16 26.70
C LYS A 250 26.50 17.03 28.01
N LYS A 251 27.24 15.97 28.11
CA LYS A 251 28.42 15.88 28.99
C LYS A 251 29.68 16.07 28.17
#